data_20981c3d1c4a0c88958ab8f61438fd79
#
_entry.id   20981c3d1c4a0c88958ab8f61438fd79
#
_cell.length_a   1.000
_cell.length_b   1.000
_cell.length_c   1.000
_cell.angle_alpha   90.00
_cell.angle_beta   90.00
_cell.angle_gamma   90.00
#
_symmetry.space_group_name_H-M   'P 1'
#
loop_
_entity.id
_entity.type
_entity.pdbx_description
1 polymer ?
#
loop_
_entity_poly.entity_id
_entity_poly.type
_entity_poly.pdbx_seq_one_letter_code
_entity_poly.pdbx_strand_id
1 'polypeptide(L)'
;MNTEKNHFNKYLLLIFFTGAVVLSLELLASRILTPFFGVSLYIWTSILSITLIFLAIGYQFGGWLTSKIKNELYEDIFIFIPFLSSFFILISSIIYPVLFPYLIGINLLIGSFIGSLVLLSVPLVLMSALNPILISIIKSKNDESSDSKSGYVFFISTLGSVFGVIFTALFIIPNFTNFNSFILNALFLISINLLIYFLIGYSFFRKLKKKFIFLNILLFGILILILVNKENYLSYFTKSTDLNDNEYLILYEKPSFYGNLKVIGYKPKNSEEETHYILYQNGFTQNTVAKNGESLNTYIHVLNNLSMSSEIGNALVLGFGAGALPNYLESKKYNVDVVEIDPLTLSIATEYFNYKKKKSNIYFEDARTFVKKCKKKYDLIVIDLFFGDGVPEHLTTKEFYRDVKKCMVKNGILLNNTVVDLDKVETLDFVLSTFRSEFKNIYYFFDKELIEKTGVKITNLYVLVTDKRKIKNVKIDYNEVPKVLRKRVFSTLSNIKKYKNKDYSRNVIIDEMNNYSHLFAKSMSSFRKLISTSIPSRILIN
;
A
#
# COMPACT_ATOMS: atom_id res chain seq x y z
N MET A 1 39.43 17.69 -27.58
CA MET A 1 37.98 17.79 -28.01
C MET A 1 37.23 16.44 -27.96
N ASN A 2 37.64 15.39 -28.66
CA ASN A 2 36.90 14.10 -28.64
C ASN A 2 36.90 13.35 -27.26
N THR A 3 37.99 13.38 -26.52
CA THR A 3 38.08 12.76 -25.19
C THR A 3 37.25 13.47 -24.15
N GLU A 4 37.20 14.80 -24.15
CA GLU A 4 36.43 15.62 -23.20
C GLU A 4 34.91 15.49 -23.42
N LYS A 5 34.47 15.50 -24.70
CA LYS A 5 33.07 15.24 -25.06
C LYS A 5 32.62 13.84 -24.62
N ASN A 6 33.52 12.86 -24.68
CA ASN A 6 33.26 11.50 -24.24
C ASN A 6 33.13 11.41 -22.72
N HIS A 7 33.90 12.16 -21.92
CA HIS A 7 33.76 12.21 -20.46
C HIS A 7 32.46 12.89 -20.02
N PHE A 8 32.07 13.99 -20.67
CA PHE A 8 30.81 14.68 -20.37
C PHE A 8 29.59 13.76 -20.52
N ASN A 9 29.51 13.00 -21.60
CA ASN A 9 28.41 12.06 -21.82
C ASN A 9 28.36 10.97 -20.73
N LYS A 10 29.48 10.53 -20.18
CA LYS A 10 29.54 9.55 -19.10
C LYS A 10 29.02 10.15 -17.78
N TYR A 11 29.31 11.41 -17.48
CA TYR A 11 28.76 12.09 -16.32
C TYR A 11 27.24 12.31 -16.45
N LEU A 12 26.76 12.62 -17.65
CA LEU A 12 25.31 12.72 -17.92
C LEU A 12 24.59 11.40 -17.72
N LEU A 13 25.23 10.27 -18.07
CA LEU A 13 24.69 8.95 -17.81
C LEU A 13 24.51 8.72 -16.29
N LEU A 14 25.48 9.12 -15.47
CA LEU A 14 25.36 9.04 -14.00
C LEU A 14 24.23 9.94 -13.50
N ILE A 15 24.10 11.17 -13.99
CA ILE A 15 23.02 12.09 -13.64
C ILE A 15 21.65 11.51 -14.01
N PHE A 16 21.51 10.89 -15.19
CA PHE A 16 20.29 10.23 -15.60
C PHE A 16 19.87 9.13 -14.60
N PHE A 17 20.79 8.23 -14.27
CA PHE A 17 20.46 7.12 -13.37
C PHE A 17 20.31 7.54 -11.92
N THR A 18 21.03 8.55 -11.43
CA THR A 18 20.79 9.09 -10.09
C THR A 18 19.44 9.80 -10.00
N GLY A 19 19.02 10.52 -11.05
CA GLY A 19 17.67 11.05 -11.15
C GLY A 19 16.61 9.94 -11.11
N ALA A 20 16.84 8.83 -11.83
CA ALA A 20 15.94 7.67 -11.80
C ALA A 20 15.82 7.06 -10.39
N VAL A 21 16.92 6.90 -9.66
CA VAL A 21 16.92 6.37 -8.29
C VAL A 21 16.20 7.31 -7.33
N VAL A 22 16.37 8.63 -7.47
CA VAL A 22 15.70 9.64 -6.62
C VAL A 22 14.18 9.42 -6.60
N LEU A 23 13.52 9.43 -7.77
CA LEU A 23 12.07 9.26 -7.82
C LEU A 23 11.63 7.80 -7.64
N SER A 24 12.49 6.83 -7.93
CA SER A 24 12.25 5.44 -7.54
C SER A 24 12.14 5.28 -6.02
N LEU A 25 13.06 5.87 -5.26
CA LEU A 25 13.03 5.85 -3.79
C LEU A 25 11.80 6.57 -3.22
N GLU A 26 11.40 7.69 -3.81
CA GLU A 26 10.18 8.41 -3.43
C GLU A 26 8.93 7.53 -3.56
N LEU A 27 8.77 6.89 -4.73
CA LEU A 27 7.65 5.98 -4.98
C LEU A 27 7.67 4.77 -4.03
N LEU A 28 8.83 4.18 -3.79
CA LEU A 28 8.99 3.05 -2.86
C LEU A 28 8.76 3.47 -1.40
N ALA A 29 9.14 4.68 -1.00
CA ALA A 29 8.88 5.20 0.34
C ALA A 29 7.39 5.21 0.67
N SER A 30 6.51 5.56 -0.30
CA SER A 30 5.06 5.50 -0.10
C SER A 30 4.58 4.09 0.24
N ARG A 31 5.14 3.07 -0.40
CA ARG A 31 4.80 1.67 -0.16
C ARG A 31 5.39 1.11 1.13
N ILE A 32 6.59 1.55 1.51
CA ILE A 32 7.23 1.16 2.78
C ILE A 32 6.47 1.77 3.96
N LEU A 33 5.99 3.01 3.83
CA LEU A 33 5.24 3.71 4.89
C LEU A 33 3.81 3.18 5.06
N THR A 34 3.18 2.72 3.98
CA THR A 34 1.77 2.29 3.98
C THR A 34 1.42 1.25 5.05
N PRO A 35 2.17 0.16 5.29
CA PRO A 35 1.84 -0.82 6.33
C PRO A 35 1.83 -0.23 7.75
N PHE A 36 2.58 0.83 7.98
CA PHE A 36 2.72 1.47 9.28
C PHE A 36 1.75 2.64 9.50
N PHE A 37 1.52 3.44 8.46
CA PHE A 37 0.77 4.71 8.57
C PHE A 37 -0.53 4.75 7.76
N GLY A 38 -0.86 3.68 7.03
CA GLY A 38 -2.08 3.55 6.23
C GLY A 38 -1.97 4.16 4.83
N VAL A 39 -3.09 4.12 4.10
CA VAL A 39 -3.23 4.77 2.79
C VAL A 39 -3.89 6.12 3.00
N SER A 40 -3.11 7.19 3.14
CA SER A 40 -3.68 8.51 3.45
C SER A 40 -2.93 9.64 2.74
N LEU A 41 -3.63 10.78 2.60
CA LEU A 41 -3.03 12.02 2.10
C LEU A 41 -1.82 12.47 2.95
N TYR A 42 -1.79 12.13 4.24
CA TYR A 42 -0.68 12.47 5.13
C TYR A 42 0.65 11.86 4.71
N ILE A 43 0.64 10.61 4.20
CA ILE A 43 1.85 9.97 3.67
C ILE A 43 2.36 10.74 2.44
N TRP A 44 1.49 11.03 1.49
CA TRP A 44 1.88 11.75 0.27
C TRP A 44 2.36 13.17 0.58
N THR A 45 1.69 13.88 1.48
CA THR A 45 2.12 15.22 1.95
C THR A 45 3.51 15.15 2.58
N SER A 46 3.77 14.14 3.41
CA SER A 46 5.06 13.94 4.07
C SER A 46 6.17 13.66 3.06
N ILE A 47 5.94 12.71 2.14
CA ILE A 47 6.93 12.31 1.14
C ILE A 47 7.28 13.49 0.23
N LEU A 48 6.28 14.14 -0.36
CA LEU A 48 6.49 15.27 -1.27
C LEU A 48 7.21 16.44 -0.57
N SER A 49 6.80 16.78 0.66
CA SER A 49 7.44 17.85 1.42
C SER A 49 8.91 17.53 1.72
N ILE A 50 9.19 16.32 2.19
CA ILE A 50 10.56 15.87 2.48
C ILE A 50 11.38 15.83 1.21
N THR A 51 10.86 15.26 0.11
CA THR A 51 11.56 15.20 -1.18
C THR A 51 11.97 16.60 -1.64
N LEU A 52 11.01 17.53 -1.72
CA LEU A 52 11.30 18.89 -2.22
C LEU A 52 12.29 19.63 -1.33
N ILE A 53 12.16 19.55 0.00
CA ILE A 53 13.08 20.20 0.95
C ILE A 53 14.50 19.63 0.79
N PHE A 54 14.66 18.32 0.75
CA PHE A 54 16.00 17.71 0.72
C PHE A 54 16.64 17.76 -0.67
N LEU A 55 15.87 17.83 -1.76
CA LEU A 55 16.39 18.19 -3.09
C LEU A 55 16.94 19.62 -3.09
N ALA A 56 16.20 20.58 -2.54
CA ALA A 56 16.65 21.99 -2.46
C ALA A 56 17.92 22.13 -1.58
N ILE A 57 17.95 21.47 -0.42
CA ILE A 57 19.14 21.42 0.44
C ILE A 57 20.32 20.81 -0.31
N GLY A 58 20.12 19.74 -1.07
CA GLY A 58 21.19 19.10 -1.83
C GLY A 58 21.73 19.97 -2.97
N TYR A 59 20.88 20.69 -3.69
CA TYR A 59 21.37 21.68 -4.67
C TYR A 59 22.21 22.77 -4.03
N GLN A 60 21.78 23.31 -2.89
CA GLN A 60 22.54 24.30 -2.14
C GLN A 60 23.85 23.70 -1.61
N PHE A 61 23.79 22.50 -1.04
CA PHE A 61 24.98 21.80 -0.51
C PHE A 61 26.02 21.53 -1.61
N GLY A 62 25.61 21.05 -2.79
CA GLY A 62 26.52 20.82 -3.91
C GLY A 62 27.21 22.10 -4.39
N GLY A 63 26.45 23.20 -4.51
CA GLY A 63 27.02 24.51 -4.84
C GLY A 63 27.98 25.06 -3.76
N TRP A 64 27.60 24.95 -2.48
CA TRP A 64 28.44 25.32 -1.36
C TRP A 64 29.71 24.47 -1.31
N LEU A 65 29.61 23.17 -1.48
CA LEU A 65 30.74 22.25 -1.45
C LEU A 65 31.77 22.63 -2.51
N THR A 66 31.37 22.87 -3.75
CA THR A 66 32.28 23.26 -4.83
C THR A 66 32.91 24.65 -4.62
N SER A 67 32.28 25.54 -3.86
CA SER A 67 32.91 26.82 -3.48
C SER A 67 34.03 26.71 -2.42
N LYS A 68 34.08 25.59 -1.70
CA LYS A 68 35.03 25.35 -0.59
C LYS A 68 36.21 24.43 -0.93
N ILE A 69 36.07 23.63 -1.98
CA ILE A 69 37.08 22.64 -2.39
C ILE A 69 37.82 23.08 -3.65
N LYS A 70 39.00 22.49 -3.90
CA LYS A 70 39.76 22.73 -5.12
C LYS A 70 39.12 22.08 -6.33
N ASN A 71 39.15 22.71 -7.50
CA ASN A 71 38.58 22.21 -8.73
C ASN A 71 39.06 20.79 -9.10
N GLU A 72 40.28 20.43 -8.75
CA GLU A 72 40.86 19.10 -8.97
C GLU A 72 40.09 17.96 -8.27
N LEU A 73 39.33 18.28 -7.21
CA LEU A 73 38.60 17.30 -6.40
C LEU A 73 37.13 17.16 -6.83
N TYR A 74 36.63 18.00 -7.73
CA TYR A 74 35.22 17.98 -8.13
C TYR A 74 34.78 16.62 -8.72
N GLU A 75 35.59 16.07 -9.62
CA GLU A 75 35.31 14.78 -10.25
C GLU A 75 35.40 13.61 -9.26
N ASP A 76 36.34 13.67 -8.33
CA ASP A 76 36.50 12.69 -7.25
C ASP A 76 35.25 12.63 -6.37
N ILE A 77 34.76 13.80 -5.96
CA ILE A 77 33.57 13.91 -5.12
C ILE A 77 32.33 13.50 -5.90
N PHE A 78 32.22 13.91 -7.18
CA PHE A 78 31.10 13.53 -8.04
C PHE A 78 30.95 12.01 -8.15
N ILE A 79 32.06 11.28 -8.27
CA ILE A 79 32.05 9.80 -8.34
C ILE A 79 31.87 9.17 -6.95
N PHE A 80 32.28 9.85 -5.86
CA PHE A 80 32.13 9.32 -4.51
C PHE A 80 30.71 9.40 -3.97
N ILE A 81 29.93 10.39 -4.38
CA ILE A 81 28.56 10.63 -3.88
C ILE A 81 27.62 9.43 -4.11
N PRO A 82 27.55 8.76 -5.27
CA PRO A 82 26.67 7.61 -5.45
C PRO A 82 27.01 6.44 -4.51
N PHE A 83 28.30 6.21 -4.22
CA PHE A 83 28.70 5.24 -3.19
C PHE A 83 28.13 5.62 -1.82
N LEU A 84 28.29 6.87 -1.43
CA LEU A 84 27.81 7.38 -0.14
C LEU A 84 26.27 7.32 -0.07
N SER A 85 25.57 7.64 -1.16
CA SER A 85 24.12 7.52 -1.25
C SER A 85 23.65 6.07 -1.08
N SER A 86 24.30 5.13 -1.75
CA SER A 86 24.05 3.68 -1.61
C SER A 86 24.25 3.19 -0.17
N PHE A 87 25.30 3.68 0.49
CA PHE A 87 25.57 3.37 1.90
C PHE A 87 24.48 3.89 2.82
N PHE A 88 23.98 5.11 2.60
CA PHE A 88 22.88 5.65 3.41
C PHE A 88 21.53 4.98 3.11
N ILE A 89 21.29 4.50 1.90
CA ILE A 89 20.12 3.65 1.60
C ILE A 89 20.20 2.34 2.42
N LEU A 90 21.39 1.73 2.53
CA LEU A 90 21.60 0.58 3.40
C LEU A 90 21.30 0.92 4.87
N ILE A 91 21.83 2.04 5.39
CA ILE A 91 21.53 2.48 6.76
C ILE A 91 20.03 2.65 6.98
N SER A 92 19.33 3.31 6.05
CA SER A 92 17.88 3.49 6.12
C SER A 92 17.16 2.14 6.17
N SER A 93 17.62 1.14 5.41
CA SER A 93 17.03 -0.22 5.42
C SER A 93 17.23 -0.97 6.74
N ILE A 94 18.24 -0.61 7.53
CA ILE A 94 18.47 -1.14 8.88
C ILE A 94 17.58 -0.43 9.90
N ILE A 95 17.45 0.89 9.78
CA ILE A 95 16.78 1.72 10.78
C ILE A 95 15.25 1.57 10.70
N TYR A 96 14.64 1.59 9.49
CA TYR A 96 13.19 1.67 9.39
C TYR A 96 12.46 0.44 9.96
N PRO A 97 12.95 -0.81 9.83
CA PRO A 97 12.27 -1.98 10.43
C PRO A 97 12.21 -1.93 11.95
N VAL A 98 13.20 -1.27 12.55
CA VAL A 98 13.29 -1.11 14.02
C VAL A 98 12.47 0.09 14.49
N LEU A 99 12.58 1.21 13.80
CA LEU A 99 12.01 2.49 14.23
C LEU A 99 10.51 2.63 13.95
N PHE A 100 10.04 2.18 12.78
CA PHE A 100 8.65 2.45 12.34
C PHE A 100 7.58 1.84 13.26
N PRO A 101 7.75 0.65 13.84
CA PRO A 101 6.80 0.12 14.83
C PRO A 101 6.58 1.06 16.03
N TYR A 102 7.60 1.79 16.47
CA TYR A 102 7.47 2.78 17.55
C TYR A 102 6.76 4.05 17.10
N LEU A 103 6.93 4.44 15.83
CA LEU A 103 6.30 5.64 15.27
C LEU A 103 4.78 5.49 15.08
N ILE A 104 4.25 4.27 14.98
CA ILE A 104 2.80 4.01 14.86
C ILE A 104 2.03 4.61 16.05
N GLY A 105 2.66 4.63 17.23
CA GLY A 105 2.07 5.18 18.45
C GLY A 105 1.92 6.71 18.48
N ILE A 106 2.58 7.41 17.56
CA ILE A 106 2.60 8.86 17.44
C ILE A 106 1.47 9.31 16.46
N ASN A 107 1.25 10.60 16.35
CA ASN A 107 0.34 11.16 15.36
C ASN A 107 0.77 10.74 13.93
N LEU A 108 -0.17 10.30 13.09
CA LEU A 108 0.11 9.79 11.73
C LEU A 108 0.92 10.75 10.87
N LEU A 109 0.62 12.05 10.95
CA LEU A 109 1.34 13.06 10.18
C LEU A 109 2.81 13.13 10.63
N ILE A 110 3.05 13.24 11.94
CA ILE A 110 4.41 13.33 12.50
C ILE A 110 5.17 12.02 12.23
N GLY A 111 4.55 10.87 12.45
CA GLY A 111 5.14 9.56 12.20
C GLY A 111 5.54 9.37 10.72
N SER A 112 4.67 9.77 9.78
CA SER A 112 4.97 9.68 8.35
C SER A 112 6.05 10.67 7.92
N PHE A 113 6.12 11.88 8.51
CA PHE A 113 7.22 12.83 8.28
C PHE A 113 8.58 12.26 8.76
N ILE A 114 8.63 11.74 9.99
CA ILE A 114 9.85 11.10 10.51
C ILE A 114 10.24 9.89 9.66
N GLY A 115 9.26 9.06 9.28
CA GLY A 115 9.50 7.91 8.41
C GLY A 115 10.05 8.30 7.04
N SER A 116 9.46 9.31 6.39
CA SER A 116 9.96 9.86 5.12
C SER A 116 11.36 10.45 5.26
N LEU A 117 11.63 11.15 6.36
CA LEU A 117 12.96 11.70 6.67
C LEU A 117 14.01 10.59 6.78
N VAL A 118 13.71 9.51 7.49
CA VAL A 118 14.64 8.37 7.65
C VAL A 118 14.94 7.69 6.31
N LEU A 119 13.92 7.53 5.45
CA LEU A 119 14.10 6.83 4.18
C LEU A 119 14.80 7.70 3.12
N LEU A 120 14.52 9.00 3.07
CA LEU A 120 14.80 9.82 1.90
C LEU A 120 15.85 10.91 2.13
N SER A 121 15.98 11.49 3.33
CA SER A 121 16.73 12.73 3.54
C SER A 121 18.16 12.70 3.01
N VAL A 122 19.00 11.84 3.54
CA VAL A 122 20.44 11.82 3.19
C VAL A 122 20.67 11.36 1.75
N PRO A 123 20.06 10.26 1.27
CA PRO A 123 20.19 9.88 -0.12
C PRO A 123 19.80 10.99 -1.11
N LEU A 124 18.69 11.71 -0.86
CA LEU A 124 18.24 12.78 -1.74
C LEU A 124 19.17 13.97 -1.75
N VAL A 125 19.66 14.43 -0.57
CA VAL A 125 20.67 15.51 -0.50
C VAL A 125 21.90 15.17 -1.31
N LEU A 126 22.42 13.97 -1.15
CA LEU A 126 23.63 13.53 -1.85
C LEU A 126 23.41 13.47 -3.37
N MET A 127 22.36 12.81 -3.82
CA MET A 127 22.12 12.64 -5.25
C MET A 127 21.76 13.97 -5.95
N SER A 128 21.00 14.86 -5.30
CA SER A 128 20.68 16.17 -5.88
C SER A 128 21.90 17.11 -5.92
N ALA A 129 22.86 16.96 -5.01
CA ALA A 129 24.13 17.71 -5.05
C ALA A 129 24.97 17.45 -6.32
N LEU A 130 24.75 16.31 -7.00
CA LEU A 130 25.48 15.97 -8.22
C LEU A 130 25.25 16.98 -9.36
N ASN A 131 24.05 17.55 -9.50
CA ASN A 131 23.73 18.49 -10.56
C ASN A 131 24.63 19.76 -10.48
N PRO A 132 24.67 20.52 -9.36
CA PRO A 132 25.56 21.68 -9.26
C PRO A 132 27.05 21.31 -9.28
N ILE A 133 27.45 20.13 -8.77
CA ILE A 133 28.84 19.67 -8.86
C ILE A 133 29.23 19.45 -10.33
N LEU A 134 28.40 18.79 -11.14
CA LEU A 134 28.67 18.61 -12.56
C LEU A 134 28.77 19.95 -13.31
N ILE A 135 27.89 20.90 -13.00
CA ILE A 135 27.97 22.25 -13.55
C ILE A 135 29.30 22.92 -13.18
N SER A 136 29.76 22.75 -11.96
CA SER A 136 31.07 23.27 -11.51
C SER A 136 32.27 22.60 -12.23
N ILE A 137 32.17 21.28 -12.51
CA ILE A 137 33.14 20.56 -13.34
C ILE A 137 33.21 21.16 -14.76
N ILE A 138 32.06 21.45 -15.37
CA ILE A 138 31.99 22.05 -16.70
C ILE A 138 32.62 23.43 -16.70
N LYS A 139 32.29 24.30 -15.72
CA LYS A 139 32.81 25.66 -15.60
C LYS A 139 34.34 25.69 -15.35
N SER A 140 34.84 24.76 -14.54
CA SER A 140 36.28 24.68 -14.24
C SER A 140 37.16 24.38 -15.46
N LYS A 141 36.54 23.85 -16.55
CA LYS A 141 37.22 23.57 -17.84
C LYS A 141 37.17 24.73 -18.81
N ASN A 142 36.77 25.93 -18.40
CA ASN A 142 36.64 27.16 -19.21
C ASN A 142 35.78 26.98 -20.47
N ASP A 143 34.65 26.28 -20.34
CA ASP A 143 33.72 26.00 -21.46
C ASP A 143 32.75 27.18 -21.65
N GLU A 144 32.90 27.91 -22.73
CA GLU A 144 32.04 29.06 -23.12
C GLU A 144 30.56 28.69 -23.22
N SER A 145 30.22 27.40 -23.44
CA SER A 145 28.85 26.88 -23.51
C SER A 145 28.29 26.43 -22.14
N SER A 146 28.88 26.85 -21.04
CA SER A 146 28.55 26.35 -19.69
C SER A 146 27.08 26.57 -19.28
N ASP A 147 26.46 27.68 -19.71
CA ASP A 147 25.07 27.98 -19.33
C ASP A 147 24.07 27.09 -20.09
N SER A 148 24.28 26.85 -21.39
CA SER A 148 23.47 25.89 -22.16
C SER A 148 23.61 24.47 -21.62
N LYS A 149 24.82 24.05 -21.25
CA LYS A 149 25.09 22.73 -20.64
C LYS A 149 24.47 22.58 -19.26
N SER A 150 24.34 23.67 -18.49
CA SER A 150 23.67 23.65 -17.19
C SER A 150 22.19 23.27 -17.34
N GLY A 151 21.47 23.89 -18.27
CA GLY A 151 20.09 23.50 -18.60
C GLY A 151 19.99 22.03 -19.04
N TYR A 152 20.97 21.57 -19.84
CA TYR A 152 20.99 20.19 -20.32
C TYR A 152 21.23 19.17 -19.19
N VAL A 153 22.04 19.48 -18.17
CA VAL A 153 22.22 18.63 -16.99
C VAL A 153 20.89 18.42 -16.25
N PHE A 154 20.14 19.49 -15.98
CA PHE A 154 18.82 19.37 -15.33
C PHE A 154 17.80 18.63 -16.21
N PHE A 155 17.82 18.87 -17.53
CA PHE A 155 16.95 18.15 -18.47
C PHE A 155 17.21 16.64 -18.39
N ILE A 156 18.46 16.20 -18.47
CA ILE A 156 18.83 14.77 -18.40
C ILE A 156 18.47 14.18 -17.03
N SER A 157 18.70 14.90 -15.92
CA SER A 157 18.30 14.49 -14.58
C SER A 157 16.79 14.25 -14.49
N THR A 158 15.99 15.18 -15.06
CA THR A 158 14.52 15.08 -15.05
C THR A 158 14.03 13.91 -15.93
N LEU A 159 14.62 13.70 -17.11
CA LEU A 159 14.32 12.52 -17.93
C LEU A 159 14.62 11.22 -17.20
N GLY A 160 15.76 11.16 -16.50
CA GLY A 160 16.09 10.02 -15.64
C GLY A 160 15.03 9.79 -14.58
N SER A 161 14.57 10.84 -13.92
CA SER A 161 13.52 10.79 -12.90
C SER A 161 12.21 10.22 -13.44
N VAL A 162 11.76 10.68 -14.62
CA VAL A 162 10.56 10.14 -15.29
C VAL A 162 10.74 8.65 -15.62
N PHE A 163 11.90 8.28 -16.19
CA PHE A 163 12.22 6.88 -16.46
C PHE A 163 12.18 6.03 -15.17
N GLY A 164 12.76 6.53 -14.08
CA GLY A 164 12.80 5.86 -12.79
C GLY A 164 11.41 5.58 -12.23
N VAL A 165 10.48 6.54 -12.29
CA VAL A 165 9.10 6.35 -11.87
C VAL A 165 8.41 5.25 -12.70
N ILE A 166 8.49 5.35 -14.03
CA ILE A 166 7.84 4.40 -14.94
C ILE A 166 8.41 3.00 -14.72
N PHE A 167 9.74 2.86 -14.71
CA PHE A 167 10.41 1.58 -14.50
C PHE A 167 10.09 0.96 -13.13
N THR A 168 10.09 1.78 -12.08
CA THR A 168 9.74 1.32 -10.73
C THR A 168 8.29 0.88 -10.65
N ALA A 169 7.36 1.67 -11.18
CA ALA A 169 5.94 1.35 -11.14
C ALA A 169 5.60 0.08 -11.92
N LEU A 170 6.13 -0.06 -13.14
CA LEU A 170 5.73 -1.14 -14.05
C LEU A 170 6.57 -2.42 -13.90
N PHE A 171 7.81 -2.32 -13.41
CA PHE A 171 8.72 -3.47 -13.33
C PHE A 171 9.13 -3.81 -11.89
N ILE A 172 9.61 -2.84 -11.11
CA ILE A 172 10.13 -3.16 -9.76
C ILE A 172 9.00 -3.55 -8.81
N ILE A 173 7.97 -2.72 -8.70
CA ILE A 173 6.87 -2.91 -7.74
C ILE A 173 6.11 -4.23 -7.92
N PRO A 174 5.75 -4.69 -9.13
CA PRO A 174 5.01 -5.94 -9.27
C PRO A 174 5.87 -7.20 -9.11
N ASN A 175 7.20 -7.08 -9.16
CA ASN A 175 8.10 -8.23 -9.13
C ASN A 175 8.91 -8.38 -7.84
N PHE A 176 9.10 -7.31 -7.07
CA PHE A 176 9.92 -7.33 -5.87
C PHE A 176 9.18 -6.76 -4.66
N THR A 177 9.42 -7.35 -3.49
CA THR A 177 8.91 -6.79 -2.22
C THR A 177 9.50 -5.39 -1.99
N ASN A 178 8.82 -4.59 -1.17
CA ASN A 178 9.24 -3.20 -0.95
C ASN A 178 10.65 -3.10 -0.36
N PHE A 179 10.99 -4.00 0.58
CA PHE A 179 12.34 -4.08 1.16
C PHE A 179 13.38 -4.41 0.09
N ASN A 180 13.15 -5.46 -0.72
CA ASN A 180 14.07 -5.85 -1.78
C ASN A 180 14.23 -4.72 -2.81
N SER A 181 13.14 -4.06 -3.18
CA SER A 181 13.15 -2.93 -4.12
C SER A 181 14.02 -1.77 -3.63
N PHE A 182 13.99 -1.50 -2.33
CA PHE A 182 14.79 -0.46 -1.72
C PHE A 182 16.29 -0.80 -1.77
N ILE A 183 16.66 -2.04 -1.42
CA ILE A 183 18.05 -2.54 -1.53
C ILE A 183 18.50 -2.63 -2.99
N LEU A 184 17.63 -3.02 -3.93
CA LEU A 184 17.95 -3.06 -5.36
C LEU A 184 18.32 -1.68 -5.91
N ASN A 185 17.70 -0.58 -5.43
CA ASN A 185 18.10 0.77 -5.81
C ASN A 185 19.53 1.10 -5.35
N ALA A 186 19.92 0.66 -4.14
CA ALA A 186 21.31 0.82 -3.66
C ALA A 186 22.29 0.01 -4.52
N LEU A 187 21.96 -1.24 -4.85
CA LEU A 187 22.77 -2.10 -5.72
C LEU A 187 22.92 -1.52 -7.13
N PHE A 188 21.82 -1.01 -7.68
CA PHE A 188 21.83 -0.38 -8.99
C PHE A 188 22.74 0.85 -9.00
N LEU A 189 22.61 1.71 -7.99
CA LEU A 189 23.40 2.92 -7.86
C LEU A 189 24.90 2.62 -7.75
N ILE A 190 25.29 1.60 -6.96
CA ILE A 190 26.69 1.21 -6.83
C ILE A 190 27.23 0.57 -8.11
N SER A 191 26.40 -0.20 -8.81
CA SER A 191 26.77 -0.84 -10.07
C SER A 191 27.05 0.18 -11.18
N ILE A 192 26.15 1.18 -11.30
CA ILE A 192 26.34 2.30 -12.24
C ILE A 192 27.58 3.13 -11.85
N ASN A 193 27.78 3.36 -10.56
CA ASN A 193 28.95 4.09 -10.09
C ASN A 193 30.26 3.38 -10.47
N LEU A 194 30.37 2.08 -10.26
CA LEU A 194 31.51 1.28 -10.68
C LEU A 194 31.69 1.29 -12.20
N LEU A 195 30.60 1.13 -12.96
CA LEU A 195 30.65 1.19 -14.43
C LEU A 195 31.21 2.53 -14.92
N ILE A 196 30.68 3.64 -14.42
CA ILE A 196 31.13 4.98 -14.79
C ILE A 196 32.59 5.21 -14.37
N TYR A 197 32.98 4.77 -13.19
CA TYR A 197 34.36 4.83 -12.73
C TYR A 197 35.32 4.11 -13.70
N PHE A 198 34.98 2.92 -14.18
CA PHE A 198 35.81 2.20 -15.16
C PHE A 198 35.78 2.86 -16.55
N LEU A 199 34.65 3.42 -16.96
CA LEU A 199 34.50 4.09 -18.25
C LEU A 199 35.27 5.40 -18.38
N ILE A 200 35.39 6.18 -17.28
CA ILE A 200 36.09 7.47 -17.27
C ILE A 200 37.61 7.28 -17.34
N GLY A 201 38.12 6.13 -16.87
CA GLY A 201 39.54 5.79 -16.92
C GLY A 201 40.34 6.17 -15.65
N TYR A 202 41.57 5.70 -15.62
CA TYR A 202 42.38 5.55 -14.40
C TYR A 202 43.05 6.83 -13.85
N SER A 203 42.82 8.00 -14.42
CA SER A 203 43.63 9.20 -14.07
C SER A 203 43.27 9.86 -12.74
N PHE A 204 42.04 9.68 -12.26
CA PHE A 204 41.48 10.40 -11.13
C PHE A 204 41.97 9.82 -9.80
N PHE A 205 41.63 9.03 -9.10
CA PHE A 205 42.00 8.55 -7.76
C PHE A 205 43.42 7.92 -7.63
N ARG A 206 44.48 8.59 -8.06
CA ARG A 206 45.82 7.96 -8.07
C ARG A 206 46.24 7.35 -6.71
N LYS A 207 45.95 8.00 -5.57
CA LYS A 207 46.32 7.52 -4.24
C LYS A 207 45.30 6.64 -3.53
N LEU A 208 43.99 6.78 -3.80
CA LEU A 208 42.91 6.09 -3.08
C LEU A 208 42.17 5.02 -3.92
N LYS A 209 42.58 4.83 -5.16
CA LYS A 209 41.95 3.95 -6.15
C LYS A 209 41.60 2.57 -5.62
N LYS A 210 42.55 1.87 -5.05
CA LYS A 210 42.35 0.51 -4.54
C LYS A 210 41.35 0.49 -3.38
N LYS A 211 41.41 1.50 -2.48
CA LYS A 211 40.47 1.62 -1.36
C LYS A 211 39.03 1.91 -1.84
N PHE A 212 38.89 2.80 -2.81
CA PHE A 212 37.57 3.12 -3.36
C PHE A 212 36.90 1.92 -4.03
N ILE A 213 37.62 1.21 -4.90
CA ILE A 213 37.11 -0.03 -5.54
C ILE A 213 36.77 -1.07 -4.48
N PHE A 214 37.67 -1.28 -3.51
CA PHE A 214 37.43 -2.21 -2.41
C PHE A 214 36.16 -1.90 -1.63
N LEU A 215 35.95 -0.62 -1.24
CA LEU A 215 34.75 -0.18 -0.52
C LEU A 215 33.47 -0.38 -1.33
N ASN A 216 33.49 -0.09 -2.64
CA ASN A 216 32.33 -0.31 -3.52
C ASN A 216 32.02 -1.82 -3.65
N ILE A 217 33.02 -2.67 -3.85
CA ILE A 217 32.83 -4.13 -3.92
C ILE A 217 32.35 -4.68 -2.58
N LEU A 218 32.89 -4.19 -1.48
CA LEU A 218 32.47 -4.60 -0.14
C LEU A 218 30.98 -4.25 0.10
N LEU A 219 30.58 -3.01 -0.19
CA LEU A 219 29.19 -2.57 -0.04
C LEU A 219 28.26 -3.34 -0.98
N PHE A 220 28.68 -3.58 -2.22
CA PHE A 220 27.95 -4.41 -3.18
C PHE A 220 27.73 -5.84 -2.65
N GLY A 221 28.79 -6.45 -2.10
CA GLY A 221 28.70 -7.78 -1.48
C GLY A 221 27.77 -7.82 -0.27
N ILE A 222 27.82 -6.81 0.60
CA ILE A 222 26.90 -6.68 1.74
C ILE A 222 25.44 -6.58 1.28
N LEU A 223 25.15 -5.75 0.28
CA LEU A 223 23.80 -5.59 -0.25
C LEU A 223 23.25 -6.89 -0.86
N ILE A 224 24.08 -7.64 -1.61
CA ILE A 224 23.69 -8.96 -2.12
C ILE A 224 23.44 -9.95 -0.98
N LEU A 225 24.31 -9.97 0.02
CA LEU A 225 24.16 -10.86 1.17
C LEU A 225 22.86 -10.60 1.92
N ILE A 226 22.45 -9.34 2.06
CA ILE A 226 21.16 -8.95 2.67
C ILE A 226 19.99 -9.42 1.81
N LEU A 227 20.05 -9.27 0.48
CA LEU A 227 18.98 -9.75 -0.41
C LEU A 227 18.80 -11.26 -0.34
N VAL A 228 19.90 -12.02 -0.38
CA VAL A 228 19.88 -13.48 -0.32
C VAL A 228 19.41 -13.99 1.04
N ASN A 229 19.76 -13.31 2.12
CA ASN A 229 19.43 -13.68 3.50
C ASN A 229 18.37 -12.76 4.12
N LYS A 230 17.43 -12.24 3.33
CA LYS A 230 16.42 -11.27 3.77
C LYS A 230 15.74 -11.67 5.08
N GLU A 231 15.29 -12.92 5.20
CA GLU A 231 14.52 -13.39 6.37
C GLU A 231 15.39 -13.38 7.64
N ASN A 232 16.60 -13.89 7.58
CA ASN A 232 17.52 -13.88 8.71
C ASN A 232 17.90 -12.45 9.10
N TYR A 233 18.13 -11.59 8.12
CA TYR A 233 18.42 -10.17 8.33
C TYR A 233 17.27 -9.45 9.03
N LEU A 234 16.05 -9.59 8.51
CA LEU A 234 14.88 -8.93 9.09
C LEU A 234 14.53 -9.51 10.47
N SER A 235 14.60 -10.82 10.68
CA SER A 235 14.33 -11.44 11.98
C SER A 235 15.30 -10.97 13.06
N TYR A 236 16.57 -10.72 12.72
CA TYR A 236 17.55 -10.16 13.64
C TYR A 236 17.18 -8.76 14.13
N PHE A 237 16.72 -7.88 13.22
CA PHE A 237 16.37 -6.50 13.55
C PHE A 237 14.98 -6.32 14.13
N THR A 238 14.01 -7.15 13.77
CA THR A 238 12.61 -6.98 14.19
C THR A 238 12.20 -7.80 15.40
N LYS A 239 13.04 -8.70 15.83
CA LYS A 239 12.87 -9.57 17.02
C LYS A 239 11.60 -10.42 17.08
N SER A 240 10.63 -10.38 16.16
CA SER A 240 9.49 -11.25 16.42
C SER A 240 8.59 -11.53 15.22
N THR A 241 8.51 -12.79 14.93
CA THR A 241 7.30 -13.46 14.46
C THR A 241 6.36 -13.79 15.63
N ASP A 242 6.72 -13.46 16.90
CA ASP A 242 5.97 -13.82 18.09
C ASP A 242 5.28 -12.62 18.72
N LEU A 243 4.01 -12.77 19.07
CA LEU A 243 3.24 -11.81 19.83
C LEU A 243 2.40 -12.54 20.89
N ASN A 244 2.52 -12.13 22.15
CA ASN A 244 1.80 -12.76 23.28
C ASN A 244 2.01 -14.28 23.33
N ASP A 245 3.24 -14.73 23.09
CA ASP A 245 3.62 -16.15 23.04
C ASP A 245 2.99 -16.96 21.90
N ASN A 246 2.38 -16.33 20.91
CA ASN A 246 1.88 -17.00 19.71
C ASN A 246 2.79 -16.68 18.53
N GLU A 247 3.03 -17.68 17.70
CA GLU A 247 3.90 -17.57 16.54
C GLU A 247 3.08 -17.23 15.28
N TYR A 248 3.63 -16.34 14.44
CA TYR A 248 3.05 -15.93 13.16
C TYR A 248 4.05 -16.23 12.06
N LEU A 249 3.74 -17.22 11.23
CA LEU A 249 4.61 -17.71 10.17
C LEU A 249 4.21 -17.08 8.83
N ILE A 250 5.16 -16.47 8.12
CA ILE A 250 4.91 -16.01 6.75
C ILE A 250 5.02 -17.22 5.84
N LEU A 251 3.88 -17.77 5.42
CA LEU A 251 3.80 -18.94 4.54
C LEU A 251 3.93 -18.57 3.06
N TYR A 252 3.50 -17.37 2.72
CA TYR A 252 3.54 -16.83 1.38
C TYR A 252 3.69 -15.32 1.40
N GLU A 253 4.52 -14.77 0.52
CA GLU A 253 4.66 -13.33 0.31
C GLU A 253 4.91 -13.06 -1.18
N LYS A 254 4.05 -12.23 -1.79
CA LYS A 254 4.23 -11.81 -3.17
C LYS A 254 3.77 -10.38 -3.40
N PRO A 255 4.58 -9.58 -4.09
CA PRO A 255 4.18 -8.25 -4.52
C PRO A 255 3.20 -8.31 -5.70
N SER A 256 2.37 -7.27 -5.80
CA SER A 256 1.52 -7.00 -6.96
C SER A 256 1.47 -5.48 -7.23
N PHE A 257 0.82 -5.08 -8.33
CA PHE A 257 0.51 -3.66 -8.56
C PHE A 257 -0.31 -3.04 -7.43
N TYR A 258 -1.16 -3.85 -6.78
CA TYR A 258 -2.13 -3.42 -5.77
C TYR A 258 -1.61 -3.58 -4.34
N GLY A 259 -0.38 -4.01 -4.17
CA GLY A 259 0.25 -4.14 -2.86
C GLY A 259 0.97 -5.45 -2.65
N ASN A 260 1.44 -5.65 -1.42
CA ASN A 260 2.09 -6.89 -1.03
C ASN A 260 1.08 -7.80 -0.34
N LEU A 261 0.86 -8.97 -0.91
CA LEU A 261 -0.01 -10.00 -0.37
C LEU A 261 0.80 -11.00 0.44
N LYS A 262 0.33 -11.32 1.65
CA LYS A 262 0.92 -12.35 2.50
C LYS A 262 -0.15 -13.34 2.97
N VAL A 263 0.25 -14.58 3.12
CA VAL A 263 -0.47 -15.57 3.90
C VAL A 263 0.33 -15.85 5.16
N ILE A 264 -0.33 -15.67 6.30
CA ILE A 264 0.28 -15.82 7.61
C ILE A 264 -0.39 -16.99 8.31
N GLY A 265 0.38 -18.00 8.68
CA GLY A 265 -0.05 -19.07 9.57
C GLY A 265 0.03 -18.60 11.01
N TYR A 266 -1.05 -18.76 11.76
CA TYR A 266 -1.09 -18.48 13.19
C TYR A 266 -0.99 -19.78 13.98
N LYS A 267 0.01 -19.84 14.85
CA LYS A 267 0.32 -21.00 15.71
C LYS A 267 0.26 -20.57 17.18
N PRO A 268 -0.77 -21.02 17.91
CA PRO A 268 -0.83 -20.77 19.36
C PRO A 268 0.31 -21.45 20.10
N LYS A 269 0.77 -20.86 21.22
CA LYS A 269 1.84 -21.38 22.07
C LYS A 269 1.70 -22.87 22.45
N ASN A 270 0.47 -23.32 22.65
CA ASN A 270 0.15 -24.69 23.07
C ASN A 270 -0.23 -25.61 21.90
N SER A 271 0.09 -25.25 20.67
CA SER A 271 -0.18 -26.02 19.45
C SER A 271 1.11 -26.32 18.70
N GLU A 272 1.24 -27.53 18.18
CA GLU A 272 2.36 -27.88 17.31
C GLU A 272 2.15 -27.41 15.86
N GLU A 273 0.90 -27.10 15.48
CA GLU A 273 0.51 -26.71 14.15
C GLU A 273 -0.25 -25.38 14.13
N GLU A 274 -0.29 -24.74 12.95
CA GLU A 274 -1.13 -23.56 12.73
C GLU A 274 -2.61 -23.94 12.86
N THR A 275 -3.39 -23.06 13.48
CA THR A 275 -4.84 -23.26 13.66
C THR A 275 -5.67 -22.53 12.63
N HIS A 276 -5.14 -21.43 12.10
CA HIS A 276 -5.80 -20.64 11.05
C HIS A 276 -4.80 -19.87 10.20
N TYR A 277 -5.26 -19.42 9.05
CA TYR A 277 -4.51 -18.63 8.08
C TYR A 277 -5.10 -17.22 7.97
N ILE A 278 -4.22 -16.23 7.82
CA ILE A 278 -4.57 -14.82 7.69
C ILE A 278 -4.15 -14.35 6.31
N LEU A 279 -5.10 -13.85 5.52
CA LEU A 279 -4.81 -13.07 4.32
C LEU A 279 -4.50 -11.64 4.75
N TYR A 280 -3.30 -11.19 4.44
CA TYR A 280 -2.77 -9.90 4.88
C TYR A 280 -2.30 -9.08 3.67
N GLN A 281 -2.68 -7.80 3.62
CA GLN A 281 -2.31 -6.90 2.53
C GLN A 281 -2.03 -5.49 3.06
N ASN A 282 -0.89 -4.92 2.69
CA ASN A 282 -0.54 -3.51 2.96
C ASN A 282 -0.71 -3.07 4.43
N GLY A 283 -0.37 -3.94 5.37
CA GLY A 283 -0.48 -3.59 6.79
C GLY A 283 -1.85 -3.89 7.41
N PHE A 284 -2.74 -4.60 6.70
CA PHE A 284 -4.09 -4.89 7.16
C PHE A 284 -4.51 -6.35 6.95
N THR A 285 -5.20 -6.92 7.94
CA THR A 285 -5.81 -8.26 7.85
C THR A 285 -7.08 -8.18 7.02
N GLN A 286 -7.08 -8.84 5.86
CA GLN A 286 -8.25 -8.91 4.98
C GLN A 286 -9.21 -10.02 5.42
N ASN A 287 -8.69 -11.23 5.60
CA ASN A 287 -9.46 -12.38 6.03
C ASN A 287 -8.68 -13.23 7.02
N THR A 288 -9.39 -13.89 7.93
CA THR A 288 -8.88 -14.95 8.78
C THR A 288 -9.76 -16.19 8.59
N VAL A 289 -9.14 -17.32 8.29
CA VAL A 289 -9.84 -18.56 7.95
C VAL A 289 -9.21 -19.73 8.71
N ALA A 290 -10.02 -20.52 9.38
CA ALA A 290 -9.56 -21.74 10.06
C ALA A 290 -9.09 -22.80 9.04
N LYS A 291 -8.27 -23.77 9.45
CA LYS A 291 -7.79 -24.86 8.58
C LYS A 291 -8.93 -25.63 7.88
N ASN A 292 -10.10 -25.72 8.49
CA ASN A 292 -11.28 -26.35 7.87
C ASN A 292 -11.96 -25.50 6.78
N GLY A 293 -11.47 -24.27 6.51
CA GLY A 293 -12.03 -23.34 5.53
C GLY A 293 -13.14 -22.43 6.09
N GLU A 294 -13.43 -22.50 7.39
CA GLU A 294 -14.43 -21.66 8.03
C GLU A 294 -13.87 -20.25 8.31
N SER A 295 -14.57 -19.21 7.89
CA SER A 295 -14.15 -17.83 8.16
C SER A 295 -14.28 -17.50 9.65
N LEU A 296 -13.24 -16.88 10.21
CA LEU A 296 -13.22 -16.37 11.58
C LEU A 296 -13.54 -14.86 11.66
N ASN A 297 -13.93 -14.25 10.54
CA ASN A 297 -14.30 -12.85 10.48
C ASN A 297 -15.82 -12.66 10.65
N THR A 298 -16.21 -11.86 11.62
CA THR A 298 -17.63 -11.54 11.90
C THR A 298 -18.35 -11.01 10.66
N TYR A 299 -17.70 -10.13 9.89
CA TYR A 299 -18.32 -9.46 8.76
C TYR A 299 -18.77 -10.45 7.65
N ILE A 300 -18.02 -11.51 7.40
CA ILE A 300 -18.43 -12.55 6.42
C ILE A 300 -19.75 -13.18 6.84
N HIS A 301 -19.90 -13.53 8.12
CA HIS A 301 -21.13 -14.17 8.61
C HIS A 301 -22.31 -13.20 8.65
N VAL A 302 -22.08 -11.92 8.88
CA VAL A 302 -23.10 -10.86 8.76
C VAL A 302 -23.57 -10.75 7.32
N LEU A 303 -22.64 -10.62 6.35
CA LEU A 303 -22.99 -10.54 4.93
C LEU A 303 -23.68 -11.81 4.44
N ASN A 304 -23.21 -12.99 4.84
CA ASN A 304 -23.84 -14.27 4.53
C ASN A 304 -25.31 -14.31 4.98
N ASN A 305 -25.60 -13.93 6.23
CA ASN A 305 -26.96 -13.91 6.74
C ASN A 305 -27.83 -12.83 6.07
N LEU A 306 -27.28 -11.65 5.81
CA LEU A 306 -28.00 -10.58 5.10
C LEU A 306 -28.32 -10.97 3.65
N SER A 307 -27.45 -11.71 2.98
CA SER A 307 -27.66 -12.17 1.60
C SER A 307 -28.91 -13.04 1.45
N MET A 308 -29.29 -13.76 2.50
CA MET A 308 -30.52 -14.59 2.51
C MET A 308 -31.81 -13.76 2.49
N SER A 309 -31.72 -12.43 2.62
CA SER A 309 -32.86 -11.52 2.38
C SER A 309 -33.18 -11.34 0.90
N SER A 310 -32.27 -11.71 0.00
CA SER A 310 -32.47 -11.73 -1.45
C SER A 310 -33.17 -13.02 -1.89
N GLU A 311 -33.76 -12.98 -3.07
CA GLU A 311 -34.16 -14.18 -3.78
C GLU A 311 -32.93 -14.87 -4.37
N ILE A 312 -32.94 -16.21 -4.44
CA ILE A 312 -31.85 -16.96 -5.06
C ILE A 312 -31.92 -16.72 -6.57
N GLY A 313 -30.81 -16.22 -7.12
CA GLY A 313 -30.71 -15.86 -8.52
C GLY A 313 -29.27 -15.53 -8.88
N ASN A 314 -29.08 -14.47 -9.67
CA ASN A 314 -27.73 -13.96 -9.98
C ASN A 314 -27.20 -13.09 -8.84
N ALA A 315 -25.99 -13.38 -8.38
CA ALA A 315 -25.28 -12.57 -7.40
C ALA A 315 -24.00 -11.98 -8.01
N LEU A 316 -23.72 -10.72 -7.71
CA LEU A 316 -22.46 -10.05 -8.03
C LEU A 316 -21.73 -9.75 -6.73
N VAL A 317 -20.49 -10.18 -6.62
CA VAL A 317 -19.62 -9.86 -5.51
C VAL A 317 -18.51 -8.94 -6.03
N LEU A 318 -18.44 -7.73 -5.51
CA LEU A 318 -17.37 -6.78 -5.76
C LEU A 318 -16.38 -6.88 -4.61
N GLY A 319 -15.18 -7.40 -4.91
CA GLY A 319 -14.16 -7.80 -3.94
C GLY A 319 -14.20 -9.31 -3.65
N PHE A 320 -13.05 -9.96 -3.72
CA PHE A 320 -12.94 -11.41 -3.60
C PHE A 320 -12.41 -11.86 -2.23
N GLY A 321 -11.36 -11.18 -1.76
CA GLY A 321 -10.64 -11.54 -0.53
C GLY A 321 -10.17 -12.99 -0.54
N ALA A 322 -10.44 -13.74 0.53
CA ALA A 322 -10.13 -15.17 0.62
C ALA A 322 -11.18 -16.10 -0.04
N GLY A 323 -12.15 -15.55 -0.78
CA GLY A 323 -13.18 -16.33 -1.46
C GLY A 323 -14.29 -16.89 -0.56
N ALA A 324 -14.35 -16.51 0.71
CA ALA A 324 -15.34 -17.06 1.66
C ALA A 324 -16.79 -16.74 1.29
N LEU A 325 -17.07 -15.48 0.91
CA LEU A 325 -18.40 -15.04 0.53
C LEU A 325 -18.87 -15.68 -0.80
N PRO A 326 -18.09 -15.68 -1.88
CA PRO A 326 -18.45 -16.43 -3.10
C PRO A 326 -18.73 -17.91 -2.84
N ASN A 327 -17.88 -18.61 -2.06
CA ASN A 327 -18.11 -20.01 -1.69
C ASN A 327 -19.46 -20.21 -0.97
N TYR A 328 -19.80 -19.31 -0.05
CA TYR A 328 -21.08 -19.36 0.66
C TYR A 328 -22.26 -19.18 -0.28
N LEU A 329 -22.26 -18.16 -1.12
CA LEU A 329 -23.34 -17.87 -2.06
C LEU A 329 -23.54 -19.03 -3.07
N GLU A 330 -22.46 -19.62 -3.57
CA GLU A 330 -22.55 -20.81 -4.42
C GLU A 330 -23.15 -22.02 -3.69
N SER A 331 -22.85 -22.21 -2.38
CA SER A 331 -23.44 -23.26 -1.56
C SER A 331 -24.95 -23.09 -1.41
N LYS A 332 -25.42 -21.83 -1.41
CA LYS A 332 -26.85 -21.45 -1.38
C LYS A 332 -27.48 -21.40 -2.77
N LYS A 333 -26.80 -21.89 -3.81
CA LYS A 333 -27.29 -22.02 -5.21
C LYS A 333 -27.45 -20.69 -5.96
N TYR A 334 -26.78 -19.61 -5.52
CA TYR A 334 -26.66 -18.41 -6.35
C TYR A 334 -25.75 -18.68 -7.56
N ASN A 335 -26.07 -18.02 -8.68
CA ASN A 335 -25.18 -17.93 -9.83
C ASN A 335 -24.25 -16.71 -9.61
N VAL A 336 -23.01 -16.95 -9.20
CA VAL A 336 -22.12 -15.91 -8.67
C VAL A 336 -21.16 -15.42 -9.76
N ASP A 337 -21.14 -14.12 -9.97
CA ASP A 337 -20.06 -13.41 -10.65
C ASP A 337 -19.25 -12.61 -9.62
N VAL A 338 -17.94 -12.61 -9.76
CA VAL A 338 -17.00 -11.92 -8.85
C VAL A 338 -16.14 -10.96 -9.64
N VAL A 339 -15.91 -9.77 -9.10
CA VAL A 339 -14.98 -8.79 -9.65
C VAL A 339 -13.88 -8.55 -8.62
N GLU A 340 -12.65 -8.78 -9.03
CA GLU A 340 -11.46 -8.60 -8.21
C GLU A 340 -10.38 -7.91 -9.03
N ILE A 341 -9.69 -6.95 -8.42
CA ILE A 341 -8.68 -6.17 -9.13
C ILE A 341 -7.33 -6.90 -9.19
N ASP A 342 -6.99 -7.69 -8.17
CA ASP A 342 -5.70 -8.38 -8.06
C ASP A 342 -5.83 -9.88 -8.40
N PRO A 343 -5.31 -10.34 -9.56
CA PRO A 343 -5.39 -11.75 -9.96
C PRO A 343 -4.71 -12.72 -8.98
N LEU A 344 -3.75 -12.25 -8.16
CA LEU A 344 -3.05 -13.09 -7.19
C LEU A 344 -3.98 -13.62 -6.10
N THR A 345 -5.05 -12.90 -5.77
CA THR A 345 -5.99 -13.30 -4.72
C THR A 345 -6.64 -14.66 -5.01
N LEU A 346 -6.93 -14.96 -6.28
CA LEU A 346 -7.53 -16.25 -6.65
C LEU A 346 -6.59 -17.43 -6.38
N SER A 347 -5.31 -17.32 -6.77
CA SER A 347 -4.34 -18.39 -6.52
C SER A 347 -4.14 -18.63 -5.02
N ILE A 348 -4.00 -17.56 -4.26
CA ILE A 348 -3.85 -17.58 -2.80
C ILE A 348 -5.10 -18.20 -2.13
N ALA A 349 -6.30 -17.78 -2.53
CA ALA A 349 -7.54 -18.30 -1.97
C ALA A 349 -7.72 -19.80 -2.24
N THR A 350 -7.32 -20.26 -3.41
CA THR A 350 -7.40 -21.68 -3.79
C THR A 350 -6.39 -22.52 -3.01
N GLU A 351 -5.16 -22.03 -2.84
CA GLU A 351 -4.07 -22.77 -2.21
C GLU A 351 -4.19 -22.81 -0.68
N TYR A 352 -4.54 -21.67 -0.04
CA TYR A 352 -4.48 -21.53 1.42
C TYR A 352 -5.84 -21.42 2.10
N PHE A 353 -6.90 -20.95 1.40
CA PHE A 353 -8.18 -20.62 2.02
C PHE A 353 -9.35 -21.52 1.61
N ASN A 354 -9.05 -22.67 1.02
CA ASN A 354 -10.04 -23.66 0.67
C ASN A 354 -11.12 -23.16 -0.31
N TYR A 355 -10.79 -22.14 -1.11
CA TYR A 355 -11.70 -21.69 -2.15
C TYR A 355 -11.82 -22.76 -3.24
N LYS A 356 -13.06 -23.20 -3.49
CA LYS A 356 -13.36 -24.20 -4.53
C LYS A 356 -14.15 -23.53 -5.63
N LYS A 357 -13.46 -23.07 -6.68
CA LYS A 357 -14.14 -22.55 -7.88
C LYS A 357 -15.06 -23.61 -8.45
N LYS A 358 -16.37 -23.42 -8.35
CA LYS A 358 -17.38 -24.34 -8.91
C LYS A 358 -17.91 -23.80 -10.24
N LYS A 359 -18.71 -22.73 -10.19
CA LYS A 359 -19.43 -22.15 -11.35
C LYS A 359 -19.26 -20.63 -11.46
N SER A 360 -18.63 -19.97 -10.48
CA SER A 360 -18.43 -18.52 -10.49
C SER A 360 -17.57 -18.05 -11.65
N ASN A 361 -17.97 -16.97 -12.31
CA ASN A 361 -17.13 -16.23 -13.21
C ASN A 361 -16.35 -15.18 -12.40
N ILE A 362 -15.04 -15.13 -12.57
CA ILE A 362 -14.18 -14.15 -11.91
C ILE A 362 -13.63 -13.23 -12.98
N TYR A 363 -13.89 -11.92 -12.81
CA TYR A 363 -13.43 -10.86 -13.68
C TYR A 363 -12.31 -10.09 -12.98
N PHE A 364 -11.14 -10.05 -13.60
CA PHE A 364 -10.00 -9.31 -13.07
C PHE A 364 -9.98 -7.89 -13.64
N GLU A 365 -10.74 -7.01 -13.01
CA GLU A 365 -10.80 -5.60 -13.37
C GLU A 365 -11.27 -4.73 -12.18
N ASP A 366 -11.12 -3.41 -12.33
CA ASP A 366 -11.64 -2.44 -11.36
C ASP A 366 -13.16 -2.51 -11.27
N ALA A 367 -13.70 -2.53 -10.04
CA ALA A 367 -15.12 -2.69 -9.76
C ALA A 367 -15.98 -1.58 -10.42
N ARG A 368 -15.50 -0.32 -10.43
CA ARG A 368 -16.21 0.79 -11.06
C ARG A 368 -16.26 0.65 -12.58
N THR A 369 -15.15 0.21 -13.17
CA THR A 369 -15.08 -0.07 -14.60
C THR A 369 -16.04 -1.17 -15.00
N PHE A 370 -16.14 -2.25 -14.19
CA PHE A 370 -17.09 -3.35 -14.43
C PHE A 370 -18.54 -2.86 -14.38
N VAL A 371 -18.95 -2.15 -13.32
CA VAL A 371 -20.36 -1.74 -13.17
C VAL A 371 -20.80 -0.73 -14.23
N LYS A 372 -19.89 0.11 -14.75
CA LYS A 372 -20.17 1.00 -15.88
C LYS A 372 -20.54 0.26 -17.17
N LYS A 373 -19.97 -0.93 -17.38
CA LYS A 373 -20.17 -1.77 -18.57
C LYS A 373 -21.21 -2.88 -18.36
N CYS A 374 -21.75 -3.00 -17.16
CA CYS A 374 -22.59 -4.10 -16.72
C CYS A 374 -23.87 -4.22 -17.57
N LYS A 375 -24.03 -5.37 -18.24
CA LYS A 375 -25.23 -5.69 -19.02
C LYS A 375 -26.14 -6.69 -18.29
N LYS A 376 -25.55 -7.60 -17.51
CA LYS A 376 -26.26 -8.59 -16.70
C LYS A 376 -26.97 -7.92 -15.52
N LYS A 377 -28.11 -8.46 -15.12
CA LYS A 377 -28.85 -7.98 -13.95
C LYS A 377 -28.72 -8.98 -12.81
N TYR A 378 -28.55 -8.43 -11.60
CA TYR A 378 -28.30 -9.21 -10.41
C TYR A 378 -29.40 -8.98 -9.37
N ASP A 379 -29.84 -10.08 -8.75
CA ASP A 379 -30.79 -10.09 -7.65
C ASP A 379 -30.15 -9.63 -6.35
N LEU A 380 -28.87 -9.98 -6.19
CA LEU A 380 -28.02 -9.60 -5.08
C LEU A 380 -26.72 -8.99 -5.59
N ILE A 381 -26.34 -7.83 -5.06
CA ILE A 381 -24.98 -7.27 -5.22
C ILE A 381 -24.37 -7.13 -3.83
N VAL A 382 -23.16 -7.60 -3.64
CA VAL A 382 -22.40 -7.39 -2.41
C VAL A 382 -21.14 -6.61 -2.73
N ILE A 383 -20.93 -5.49 -2.03
CA ILE A 383 -19.74 -4.65 -2.11
C ILE A 383 -18.92 -4.88 -0.85
N ASP A 384 -17.73 -5.46 -1.02
CA ASP A 384 -16.75 -5.71 0.03
C ASP A 384 -15.36 -5.32 -0.49
N LEU A 385 -15.19 -4.01 -0.73
CA LEU A 385 -14.04 -3.42 -1.41
C LEU A 385 -13.18 -2.66 -0.42
N PHE A 386 -12.02 -3.23 -0.09
CA PHE A 386 -11.03 -2.61 0.79
C PHE A 386 -9.68 -2.53 0.11
N PHE A 387 -8.96 -1.46 0.38
CA PHE A 387 -7.56 -1.30 0.03
C PHE A 387 -6.80 -0.87 1.29
N GLY A 388 -6.03 -1.81 1.85
CA GLY A 388 -5.47 -1.61 3.19
C GLY A 388 -6.59 -1.47 4.22
N ASP A 389 -6.63 -0.36 4.93
CA ASP A 389 -7.58 -0.05 6.00
C ASP A 389 -8.80 0.78 5.58
N GLY A 390 -8.93 1.13 4.32
CA GLY A 390 -10.01 1.97 3.82
C GLY A 390 -10.66 1.48 2.53
N VAL A 391 -11.76 2.13 2.16
CA VAL A 391 -12.42 1.94 0.86
C VAL A 391 -11.86 2.99 -0.10
N PRO A 392 -11.48 2.62 -1.34
CA PRO A 392 -11.03 3.60 -2.34
C PRO A 392 -12.11 4.65 -2.60
N GLU A 393 -11.72 5.94 -2.58
CA GLU A 393 -12.65 7.06 -2.66
C GLU A 393 -13.60 6.99 -3.85
N HIS A 394 -13.10 6.62 -5.03
CA HIS A 394 -13.91 6.51 -6.25
C HIS A 394 -15.00 5.42 -6.20
N LEU A 395 -15.00 4.57 -5.17
CA LEU A 395 -15.98 3.51 -4.93
C LEU A 395 -16.98 3.87 -3.82
N THR A 396 -16.98 5.13 -3.36
CA THR A 396 -17.87 5.61 -2.28
C THR A 396 -18.86 6.69 -2.74
N THR A 397 -18.86 7.04 -4.04
CA THR A 397 -19.59 8.17 -4.58
C THR A 397 -21.01 7.81 -5.04
N LYS A 398 -21.87 8.81 -5.12
CA LYS A 398 -23.21 8.72 -5.67
C LYS A 398 -23.20 8.13 -7.09
N GLU A 399 -22.25 8.57 -7.92
CA GLU A 399 -22.10 8.13 -9.31
C GLU A 399 -21.80 6.63 -9.37
N PHE A 400 -20.91 6.14 -8.52
CA PHE A 400 -20.62 4.70 -8.41
C PHE A 400 -21.89 3.91 -8.02
N TYR A 401 -22.61 4.34 -6.97
CA TYR A 401 -23.83 3.64 -6.54
C TYR A 401 -24.97 3.71 -7.58
N ARG A 402 -25.04 4.78 -8.37
CA ARG A 402 -25.95 4.88 -9.51
C ARG A 402 -25.64 3.81 -10.58
N ASP A 403 -24.37 3.61 -10.88
CA ASP A 403 -23.95 2.59 -11.85
C ASP A 403 -24.17 1.17 -11.28
N VAL A 404 -23.89 0.93 -10.01
CA VAL A 404 -24.26 -0.32 -9.32
C VAL A 404 -25.75 -0.58 -9.40
N LYS A 405 -26.60 0.43 -9.17
CA LYS A 405 -28.06 0.29 -9.28
C LYS A 405 -28.53 -0.13 -10.68
N LYS A 406 -27.84 0.33 -11.74
CA LYS A 406 -28.11 -0.10 -13.11
C LYS A 406 -27.85 -1.60 -13.32
N CYS A 407 -26.95 -2.21 -12.53
CA CYS A 407 -26.69 -3.65 -12.58
C CYS A 407 -27.75 -4.48 -11.81
N MET A 408 -28.62 -3.87 -11.02
CA MET A 408 -29.62 -4.57 -10.21
C MET A 408 -30.91 -4.88 -11.00
N VAL A 409 -31.57 -5.98 -10.64
CA VAL A 409 -32.97 -6.20 -11.02
C VAL A 409 -33.89 -5.23 -10.25
N LYS A 410 -35.11 -5.02 -10.75
CA LYS A 410 -36.13 -4.28 -10.01
C LYS A 410 -36.35 -4.96 -8.65
N ASN A 411 -36.23 -4.22 -7.56
CA ASN A 411 -36.31 -4.76 -6.19
C ASN A 411 -35.16 -5.72 -5.78
N GLY A 412 -34.01 -5.68 -6.45
CA GLY A 412 -32.81 -6.35 -6.00
C GLY A 412 -32.31 -5.83 -4.64
N ILE A 413 -31.38 -6.53 -4.05
CA ILE A 413 -30.73 -6.16 -2.79
C ILE A 413 -29.27 -5.82 -3.06
N LEU A 414 -28.82 -4.68 -2.51
CA LEU A 414 -27.41 -4.34 -2.41
C LEU A 414 -26.99 -4.41 -0.95
N LEU A 415 -25.93 -5.13 -0.68
CA LEU A 415 -25.21 -5.15 0.60
C LEU A 415 -23.88 -4.42 0.43
N ASN A 416 -23.52 -3.61 1.39
CA ASN A 416 -22.22 -2.96 1.40
C ASN A 416 -21.56 -3.10 2.77
N ASN A 417 -20.30 -3.53 2.78
CA ASN A 417 -19.42 -3.50 3.93
C ASN A 417 -18.47 -2.30 3.80
N THR A 418 -18.51 -1.42 4.78
CA THR A 418 -17.64 -0.24 4.86
C THR A 418 -17.28 0.05 6.31
N VAL A 419 -16.53 1.10 6.56
CA VAL A 419 -16.08 1.49 7.91
C VAL A 419 -16.67 2.85 8.26
N VAL A 420 -17.03 3.03 9.53
CA VAL A 420 -17.48 4.32 10.07
C VAL A 420 -16.83 4.60 11.41
N ASP A 421 -16.73 5.88 11.74
CA ASP A 421 -16.35 6.37 13.06
C ASP A 421 -17.60 6.88 13.80
N LEU A 422 -17.98 6.18 14.85
CA LEU A 422 -19.18 6.53 15.64
C LEU A 422 -18.97 7.71 16.59
N ASP A 423 -17.72 8.16 16.82
CA ASP A 423 -17.46 9.42 17.51
C ASP A 423 -17.75 10.64 16.60
N LYS A 424 -17.73 10.42 15.28
CA LYS A 424 -18.06 11.41 14.28
C LYS A 424 -19.34 11.03 13.56
N VAL A 425 -20.47 11.42 14.15
CA VAL A 425 -21.81 11.12 13.57
C VAL A 425 -21.91 11.55 12.11
N GLU A 426 -21.18 12.57 11.71
CA GLU A 426 -21.09 13.06 10.34
C GLU A 426 -20.63 11.98 9.35
N THR A 427 -19.67 11.11 9.72
CA THR A 427 -19.18 10.06 8.83
C THR A 427 -20.25 9.05 8.48
N LEU A 428 -21.07 8.67 9.46
CA LEU A 428 -22.22 7.79 9.25
C LEU A 428 -23.25 8.47 8.34
N ASP A 429 -23.53 9.75 8.57
CA ASP A 429 -24.53 10.49 7.79
C ASP A 429 -24.07 10.69 6.35
N PHE A 430 -22.82 11.01 6.08
CA PHE A 430 -22.26 11.09 4.71
C PHE A 430 -22.44 9.78 3.94
N VAL A 431 -22.07 8.65 4.54
CA VAL A 431 -22.22 7.34 3.90
C VAL A 431 -23.68 7.03 3.62
N LEU A 432 -24.56 7.14 4.62
CA LEU A 432 -25.98 6.79 4.47
C LEU A 432 -26.73 7.77 3.56
N SER A 433 -26.38 9.05 3.56
CA SER A 433 -26.95 10.07 2.66
C SER A 433 -26.58 9.78 1.21
N THR A 434 -25.35 9.32 0.96
CA THR A 434 -24.92 8.94 -0.39
C THR A 434 -25.74 7.75 -0.92
N PHE A 435 -26.00 6.72 -0.11
CA PHE A 435 -26.94 5.66 -0.49
C PHE A 435 -28.35 6.21 -0.68
N ARG A 436 -28.82 7.12 0.19
CA ARG A 436 -30.17 7.69 0.13
C ARG A 436 -30.42 8.48 -1.14
N SER A 437 -29.39 9.07 -1.72
CA SER A 437 -29.52 9.80 -2.99
C SER A 437 -29.92 8.92 -4.17
N GLU A 438 -29.67 7.59 -4.10
CA GLU A 438 -29.95 6.64 -5.18
C GLU A 438 -31.02 5.59 -4.82
N PHE A 439 -31.20 5.27 -3.51
CA PHE A 439 -32.09 4.17 -3.06
C PHE A 439 -33.17 4.66 -2.09
N LYS A 440 -34.33 3.97 -2.10
CA LYS A 440 -35.49 4.37 -1.28
C LYS A 440 -35.41 3.89 0.17
N ASN A 441 -34.98 2.66 0.40
CA ASN A 441 -34.94 2.07 1.73
C ASN A 441 -33.51 1.68 2.05
N ILE A 442 -33.00 2.19 3.17
CA ILE A 442 -31.66 1.98 3.66
C ILE A 442 -31.75 1.47 5.09
N TYR A 443 -31.18 0.30 5.30
CA TYR A 443 -31.05 -0.33 6.60
C TYR A 443 -29.56 -0.47 6.89
N TYR A 444 -29.17 -0.28 8.15
CA TYR A 444 -27.77 -0.36 8.54
C TYR A 444 -27.59 -1.06 9.88
N PHE A 445 -26.42 -1.65 10.03
CA PHE A 445 -25.99 -2.42 11.18
C PHE A 445 -24.55 -2.08 11.49
N PHE A 446 -24.11 -2.22 12.73
CA PHE A 446 -22.70 -2.11 13.10
C PHE A 446 -22.39 -3.00 14.30
N ASP A 447 -21.12 -3.36 14.45
CA ASP A 447 -20.64 -4.28 15.47
C ASP A 447 -20.45 -3.56 16.80
N LYS A 448 -21.45 -3.63 17.68
CA LYS A 448 -21.40 -3.02 19.01
C LYS A 448 -20.43 -3.72 19.97
N GLU A 449 -20.33 -5.05 19.88
CA GLU A 449 -19.49 -5.82 20.81
C GLU A 449 -18.00 -5.47 20.61
N LEU A 450 -17.57 -5.19 19.39
CA LEU A 450 -16.20 -4.73 19.13
C LEU A 450 -15.93 -3.41 19.86
N ILE A 451 -16.87 -2.45 19.75
CA ILE A 451 -16.77 -1.14 20.38
C ILE A 451 -16.69 -1.26 21.91
N GLU A 452 -17.56 -2.07 22.49
CA GLU A 452 -17.62 -2.31 23.94
C GLU A 452 -16.33 -2.96 24.46
N LYS A 453 -15.74 -3.91 23.71
CA LYS A 453 -14.52 -4.61 24.09
C LYS A 453 -13.24 -3.78 23.93
N THR A 454 -13.15 -2.99 22.88
CA THR A 454 -11.90 -2.31 22.51
C THR A 454 -11.88 -0.84 22.87
N GLY A 455 -13.04 -0.24 23.15
CA GLY A 455 -13.20 1.21 23.30
C GLY A 455 -13.00 2.01 22.00
N VAL A 456 -12.61 1.33 20.91
CA VAL A 456 -12.42 1.97 19.59
C VAL A 456 -13.76 2.08 18.90
N LYS A 457 -14.15 3.28 18.51
CA LYS A 457 -15.46 3.56 17.89
C LYS A 457 -15.47 3.49 16.36
N ILE A 458 -14.35 3.07 15.76
CA ILE A 458 -14.31 2.70 14.35
C ILE A 458 -14.75 1.25 14.23
N THR A 459 -15.73 1.02 13.38
CA THR A 459 -16.32 -0.30 13.20
C THR A 459 -16.82 -0.51 11.78
N ASN A 460 -16.98 -1.78 11.39
CA ASN A 460 -17.68 -2.11 10.15
C ASN A 460 -19.12 -1.60 10.21
N LEU A 461 -19.52 -0.91 9.15
CA LEU A 461 -20.89 -0.55 8.85
C LEU A 461 -21.40 -1.45 7.73
N TYR A 462 -22.42 -2.22 8.03
CA TYR A 462 -23.14 -3.03 7.03
C TYR A 462 -24.37 -2.27 6.59
N VAL A 463 -24.47 -2.00 5.30
CA VAL A 463 -25.61 -1.30 4.71
C VAL A 463 -26.36 -2.25 3.80
N LEU A 464 -27.67 -2.38 4.01
CA LEU A 464 -28.57 -3.08 3.13
C LEU A 464 -29.52 -2.06 2.50
N VAL A 465 -29.50 -1.99 1.18
CA VAL A 465 -30.39 -1.09 0.43
C VAL A 465 -31.25 -1.85 -0.57
N THR A 466 -32.49 -1.40 -0.73
CA THR A 466 -33.43 -1.98 -1.68
C THR A 466 -34.59 -1.01 -1.95
N ASP A 467 -35.22 -1.17 -3.11
CA ASP A 467 -36.47 -0.44 -3.41
C ASP A 467 -37.73 -1.24 -3.02
N LYS A 468 -37.57 -2.47 -2.48
CA LYS A 468 -38.70 -3.26 -1.91
C LYS A 468 -39.36 -2.52 -0.76
N ARG A 469 -40.70 -2.57 -0.63
CA ARG A 469 -41.41 -1.92 0.49
C ARG A 469 -41.10 -2.54 1.85
N LYS A 470 -40.86 -3.83 1.92
CA LYS A 470 -40.48 -4.56 3.14
C LYS A 470 -39.37 -5.57 2.81
N ILE A 471 -38.43 -5.71 3.71
CA ILE A 471 -37.42 -6.77 3.67
C ILE A 471 -37.99 -7.97 4.40
N LYS A 472 -37.74 -9.19 3.90
CA LYS A 472 -37.99 -10.42 4.68
C LYS A 472 -37.18 -10.33 5.98
N ASN A 473 -37.75 -10.79 7.09
CA ASN A 473 -37.02 -10.87 8.34
C ASN A 473 -35.71 -11.64 8.11
N VAL A 474 -34.58 -11.05 8.52
CA VAL A 474 -33.29 -11.71 8.46
C VAL A 474 -33.35 -12.93 9.39
N LYS A 475 -33.39 -14.12 8.80
CA LYS A 475 -33.29 -15.37 9.56
C LYS A 475 -31.80 -15.66 9.77
N ILE A 476 -31.37 -15.73 11.03
CA ILE A 476 -29.98 -16.03 11.36
C ILE A 476 -29.80 -17.54 11.31
N ASP A 477 -28.94 -18.02 10.42
CA ASP A 477 -28.55 -19.42 10.38
C ASP A 477 -27.38 -19.67 11.34
N TYR A 478 -27.70 -20.06 12.56
CA TYR A 478 -26.71 -20.33 13.60
C TYR A 478 -25.79 -21.51 13.29
N ASN A 479 -26.22 -22.45 12.46
CA ASN A 479 -25.44 -23.64 12.15
C ASN A 479 -24.19 -23.32 11.29
N GLU A 480 -24.28 -22.27 10.52
CA GLU A 480 -23.22 -21.82 9.63
C GLU A 480 -22.36 -20.70 10.24
N VAL A 481 -22.54 -20.38 11.52
CA VAL A 481 -21.72 -19.39 12.22
C VAL A 481 -20.87 -20.11 13.29
N PRO A 482 -19.53 -19.94 13.29
CA PRO A 482 -18.65 -20.48 14.32
C PRO A 482 -19.17 -20.16 15.72
N LYS A 483 -19.11 -21.12 16.62
CA LYS A 483 -19.63 -20.94 17.99
C LYS A 483 -19.12 -19.67 18.67
N VAL A 484 -17.84 -19.37 18.47
CA VAL A 484 -17.16 -18.18 19.04
C VAL A 484 -17.68 -16.85 18.51
N LEU A 485 -18.29 -16.83 17.31
CA LEU A 485 -18.80 -15.62 16.67
C LEU A 485 -20.32 -15.44 16.80
N ARG A 486 -21.06 -16.48 17.24
CA ARG A 486 -22.55 -16.46 17.25
C ARG A 486 -23.10 -15.27 18.00
N LYS A 487 -22.61 -15.00 19.21
CA LYS A 487 -23.08 -13.87 20.03
C LYS A 487 -22.90 -12.54 19.31
N ARG A 488 -21.72 -12.33 18.72
CA ARG A 488 -21.35 -11.09 18.03
C ARG A 488 -22.14 -10.89 16.73
N VAL A 489 -22.30 -11.94 15.92
CA VAL A 489 -23.13 -11.91 14.70
C VAL A 489 -24.60 -11.63 15.06
N PHE A 490 -25.13 -12.30 16.10
CA PHE A 490 -26.49 -12.07 16.57
C PHE A 490 -26.69 -10.62 17.05
N SER A 491 -25.80 -10.14 17.91
CA SER A 491 -25.86 -8.76 18.42
C SER A 491 -25.85 -7.73 17.28
N THR A 492 -25.04 -7.96 16.25
CA THR A 492 -24.97 -7.08 15.07
C THR A 492 -26.30 -7.10 14.29
N LEU A 493 -26.82 -8.28 13.94
CA LEU A 493 -28.02 -8.44 13.10
C LEU A 493 -29.31 -8.04 13.84
N SER A 494 -29.36 -8.17 15.17
CA SER A 494 -30.53 -7.78 15.98
C SER A 494 -30.69 -6.25 16.10
N ASN A 495 -29.64 -5.50 15.81
CA ASN A 495 -29.62 -4.03 15.91
C ASN A 495 -29.86 -3.32 14.57
N ILE A 496 -30.78 -3.84 13.75
CA ILE A 496 -31.15 -3.20 12.50
C ILE A 496 -31.71 -1.81 12.73
N LYS A 497 -31.21 -0.83 12.01
CA LYS A 497 -31.71 0.54 12.00
C LYS A 497 -32.13 0.94 10.60
N LYS A 498 -33.23 1.68 10.47
CA LYS A 498 -33.66 2.26 9.21
C LYS A 498 -33.23 3.73 9.17
N TYR A 499 -32.53 4.12 8.11
CA TYR A 499 -32.15 5.51 7.90
C TYR A 499 -33.37 6.33 7.47
N LYS A 500 -33.65 7.39 8.24
CA LYS A 500 -34.88 8.19 8.08
C LYS A 500 -34.62 9.68 7.78
N ASN A 501 -33.36 10.10 7.66
CA ASN A 501 -33.04 11.49 7.39
C ASN A 501 -33.70 11.97 6.09
N LYS A 502 -34.44 13.08 6.15
CA LYS A 502 -35.13 13.67 5.00
C LYS A 502 -34.26 14.74 4.31
N ASP A 503 -33.36 15.38 5.04
CA ASP A 503 -32.45 16.41 4.52
C ASP A 503 -31.04 15.84 4.29
N TYR A 504 -30.96 14.87 3.38
CA TYR A 504 -29.70 14.18 3.05
C TYR A 504 -28.88 14.87 1.97
N SER A 505 -29.43 15.88 1.31
CA SER A 505 -28.81 16.45 0.09
C SER A 505 -27.46 17.16 0.34
N ARG A 506 -27.22 17.64 1.56
CA ARG A 506 -25.99 18.35 1.93
C ARG A 506 -24.78 17.45 2.18
N ASN A 507 -25.01 16.16 2.46
CA ASN A 507 -23.98 15.23 2.91
C ASN A 507 -23.78 14.07 1.92
N VAL A 508 -23.94 14.33 0.62
CA VAL A 508 -23.76 13.33 -0.44
C VAL A 508 -22.34 13.41 -0.98
N ILE A 509 -21.64 12.27 -0.99
CA ILE A 509 -20.30 12.14 -1.60
C ILE A 509 -20.48 12.02 -3.11
N ILE A 510 -19.85 12.91 -3.87
CA ILE A 510 -19.87 12.93 -5.34
C ILE A 510 -18.44 12.90 -5.89
N ASP A 511 -18.27 12.53 -7.14
CA ASP A 511 -16.94 12.41 -7.78
C ASP A 511 -16.15 13.73 -7.77
N GLU A 512 -16.82 14.86 -7.98
CA GLU A 512 -16.19 16.18 -8.02
C GLU A 512 -15.81 16.72 -6.63
N MET A 513 -16.45 16.23 -5.58
CA MET A 513 -16.21 16.65 -4.19
C MET A 513 -16.21 15.44 -3.28
N ASN A 514 -15.13 14.67 -3.33
CA ASN A 514 -14.96 13.50 -2.49
C ASN A 514 -14.03 13.83 -1.31
N ASN A 515 -14.61 13.97 -0.15
CA ASN A 515 -13.89 14.22 1.10
C ASN A 515 -13.83 12.97 2.01
N TYR A 516 -14.13 11.79 1.48
CA TYR A 516 -14.21 10.54 2.24
C TYR A 516 -12.94 10.26 3.04
N SER A 517 -11.77 10.26 2.39
CA SER A 517 -10.50 10.02 3.09
C SER A 517 -10.19 11.07 4.16
N HIS A 518 -10.56 12.34 3.93
CA HIS A 518 -10.36 13.39 4.92
C HIS A 518 -11.25 13.19 6.17
N LEU A 519 -12.51 12.80 5.97
CA LEU A 519 -13.45 12.53 7.06
C LEU A 519 -12.94 11.41 7.99
N PHE A 520 -12.29 10.40 7.41
CA PHE A 520 -11.82 9.23 8.15
C PHE A 520 -10.35 9.34 8.62
N ALA A 521 -9.55 10.24 8.06
CA ALA A 521 -8.09 10.28 8.30
C ALA A 521 -7.70 10.32 9.78
N LYS A 522 -8.36 11.15 10.60
CA LYS A 522 -8.07 11.25 12.03
C LYS A 522 -8.49 10.00 12.80
N SER A 523 -9.61 9.42 12.43
CA SER A 523 -10.19 8.24 13.07
C SER A 523 -9.36 6.99 12.76
N MET A 524 -8.89 6.89 11.51
CA MET A 524 -8.05 5.78 11.07
C MET A 524 -6.72 5.69 11.83
N SER A 525 -6.23 6.77 12.40
CA SER A 525 -5.03 6.77 13.25
C SER A 525 -5.15 5.83 14.47
N SER A 526 -6.24 5.94 15.21
CA SER A 526 -6.48 5.10 16.39
C SER A 526 -6.73 3.64 16.01
N PHE A 527 -7.46 3.43 14.92
CA PHE A 527 -7.73 2.09 14.39
C PHE A 527 -6.46 1.41 13.87
N ARG A 528 -5.62 2.15 13.13
CA ARG A 528 -4.33 1.66 12.64
C ARG A 528 -3.40 1.27 13.80
N LYS A 529 -3.35 2.07 14.86
CA LYS A 529 -2.58 1.74 16.06
C LYS A 529 -3.04 0.40 16.64
N LEU A 530 -4.35 0.19 16.79
CA LEU A 530 -4.89 -1.07 17.31
C LEU A 530 -4.47 -2.27 16.44
N ILE A 531 -4.62 -2.17 15.12
CA ILE A 531 -4.28 -3.26 14.19
C ILE A 531 -2.77 -3.53 14.17
N SER A 532 -1.95 -2.50 14.07
CA SER A 532 -0.50 -2.65 13.98
C SER A 532 0.13 -3.20 15.25
N THR A 533 -0.51 -3.00 16.41
CA THR A 533 -0.07 -3.58 17.68
C THR A 533 -0.59 -5.01 17.91
N SER A 534 -1.55 -5.47 17.11
CA SER A 534 -2.10 -6.84 17.18
C SER A 534 -1.35 -7.85 16.30
N ILE A 535 -0.33 -7.42 15.58
CA ILE A 535 0.46 -8.26 14.67
C ILE A 535 1.95 -8.00 14.93
N PRO A 536 2.82 -9.03 14.89
CA PRO A 536 4.26 -8.85 15.01
C PRO A 536 4.83 -7.86 13.99
N SER A 537 5.77 -7.04 14.40
CA SER A 537 6.36 -5.99 13.54
C SER A 537 7.02 -6.54 12.27
N ARG A 538 7.55 -7.79 12.32
CA ARG A 538 8.09 -8.46 11.13
C ARG A 538 7.06 -8.59 10.00
N ILE A 539 5.80 -8.78 10.34
CA ILE A 539 4.71 -8.93 9.35
C ILE A 539 4.42 -7.62 8.61
N LEU A 540 4.63 -6.47 9.27
CA LEU A 540 4.43 -5.14 8.67
C LEU A 540 5.48 -4.81 7.59
N ILE A 541 6.64 -5.46 7.62
CA ILE A 541 7.72 -5.22 6.65
C ILE A 541 7.45 -6.05 5.39
N ASN A 542 7.32 -5.36 4.28
CA ASN A 542 7.04 -5.96 2.97
C ASN A 542 8.27 -6.03 2.09
#